data_b3496be7b1bb53079d05aa9afdb0268a
#
_entry.id   b3496be7b1bb53079d05aa9afdb0268a
#
_cell.length_a   1.000
_cell.length_b   1.000
_cell.length_c   1.000
_cell.angle_alpha   90.00
_cell.angle_beta   90.00
_cell.angle_gamma   90.00
#
_symmetry.space_group_name_H-M   'P 1'
#
loop_
_entity.id
_entity.type
_entity.pdbx_description
1 polymer ?
#
loop_
_entity_poly.entity_id
_entity_poly.type
_entity_poly.pdbx_seq_one_letter_code
_entity_poly.pdbx_strand_id
1 'polypeptide(L)'
;LGLRSYGGNYDFYQQIKAQETASAAQNLERLKTERKREEQAIRDQRERLEKRGSRGTRQGKEANQAKILLGRQKGRSEASAGKQLKQQTQTRARLSQQVQQATKQIEASTPVVMHSISTFGALPQNVATLTDAVLPFVPAPLRKITLTINGGQRIGVVGENGCGKSTLLKALAGLVPLASGHHEVRAKTAYLDQQLSILDRQKTVLEQLLAVNTQMGESQLRMQLAQLGLDVSRVSISCGNLSGGEQLKAALALIIYADSPASFLLLDEPSNHLDLPSLQTLESFLNQYQGTLMVVSHDEVFLSQIELTHWLVAGKTGWEFSSRSDR
;
A
#
# COMPACT_ATOMS: atom_id res chain seq x y z
N LEU A 1 18.29 8.14 -9.80
CA LEU A 1 17.38 8.62 -8.75
C LEU A 1 18.18 9.57 -7.86
N GLY A 2 17.94 10.91 -7.99
CA GLY A 2 18.63 11.93 -7.21
C GLY A 2 17.97 12.13 -5.86
N LEU A 3 18.76 12.28 -4.81
CA LEU A 3 18.31 12.74 -3.50
C LEU A 3 17.73 14.16 -3.64
N ARG A 4 16.46 14.35 -3.25
CA ARG A 4 15.86 15.68 -3.07
C ARG A 4 15.90 16.02 -1.58
N SER A 5 16.52 17.14 -1.23
CA SER A 5 16.52 17.66 0.13
C SER A 5 15.34 18.60 0.29
N TYR A 6 14.50 18.34 1.30
CA TYR A 6 13.43 19.24 1.72
C TYR A 6 13.90 19.94 2.99
N GLY A 7 14.03 21.28 2.94
CA GLY A 7 14.37 22.08 4.14
C GLY A 7 13.13 22.27 5.00
N GLY A 8 13.16 21.86 6.27
CA GLY A 8 12.04 22.04 7.21
C GLY A 8 11.80 20.81 8.10
N ASN A 9 10.75 20.90 8.93
CA ASN A 9 10.29 19.79 9.76
C ASN A 9 9.39 18.80 8.95
N TYR A 10 8.97 17.72 9.59
CA TYR A 10 8.14 16.69 8.98
C TYR A 10 6.80 17.23 8.44
N ASP A 11 6.15 18.16 9.14
CA ASP A 11 4.89 18.77 8.71
C ASP A 11 5.05 19.55 7.40
N PHE A 12 6.15 20.29 7.28
CA PHE A 12 6.50 21.02 6.06
C PHE A 12 6.73 20.05 4.88
N TYR A 13 7.44 18.94 5.13
CA TYR A 13 7.60 17.89 4.14
C TYR A 13 6.24 17.31 3.71
N GLN A 14 5.33 17.00 4.65
CA GLN A 14 3.99 16.50 4.34
C GLN A 14 3.19 17.48 3.48
N GLN A 15 3.22 18.77 3.80
CA GLN A 15 2.53 19.79 3.01
C GLN A 15 3.06 19.87 1.58
N ILE A 16 4.39 19.88 1.39
CA ILE A 16 5.00 19.90 0.05
C ILE A 16 4.65 18.61 -0.70
N LYS A 17 4.71 17.47 -0.05
CA LYS A 17 4.35 16.17 -0.66
C LYS A 17 2.90 16.13 -1.11
N ALA A 18 1.96 16.60 -0.28
CA ALA A 18 0.55 16.70 -0.64
C ALA A 18 0.35 17.63 -1.86
N GLN A 19 1.06 18.75 -1.92
CA GLN A 19 1.02 19.67 -3.05
C GLN A 19 1.63 19.08 -4.33
N GLU A 20 2.77 18.36 -4.23
CA GLU A 20 3.37 17.64 -5.35
C GLU A 20 2.41 16.56 -5.89
N THR A 21 1.78 15.79 -4.99
CA THR A 21 0.82 14.74 -5.36
C THR A 21 -0.42 15.32 -6.05
N ALA A 22 -0.98 16.41 -5.52
CA ALA A 22 -2.10 17.12 -6.16
C ALA A 22 -1.73 17.64 -7.54
N SER A 23 -0.55 18.23 -7.69
CA SER A 23 -0.03 18.73 -8.97
C SER A 23 0.19 17.60 -9.98
N ALA A 24 0.73 16.47 -9.54
CA ALA A 24 0.93 15.28 -10.36
C ALA A 24 -0.43 14.69 -10.82
N ALA A 25 -1.43 14.64 -9.94
CA ALA A 25 -2.78 14.19 -10.27
C ALA A 25 -3.44 15.10 -11.33
N GLN A 26 -3.34 16.42 -11.18
CA GLN A 26 -3.83 17.37 -12.17
C GLN A 26 -3.14 17.21 -13.53
N ASN A 27 -1.82 17.01 -13.51
CA ASN A 27 -1.06 16.80 -14.75
C ASN A 27 -1.47 15.48 -15.44
N LEU A 28 -1.71 14.40 -14.70
CA LEU A 28 -2.21 13.14 -15.26
C LEU A 28 -3.58 13.31 -15.91
N GLU A 29 -4.53 13.98 -15.26
CA GLU A 29 -5.86 14.23 -15.81
C GLU A 29 -5.80 15.11 -17.07
N ARG A 30 -4.91 16.10 -17.10
CA ARG A 30 -4.65 16.91 -18.29
C ARG A 30 -4.15 16.04 -19.44
N LEU A 31 -3.14 15.19 -19.20
CA LEU A 31 -2.57 14.30 -20.21
C LEU A 31 -3.58 13.26 -20.72
N LYS A 32 -4.42 12.70 -19.85
CA LYS A 32 -5.51 11.80 -20.24
C LYS A 32 -6.53 12.49 -21.15
N THR A 33 -6.89 13.73 -20.80
CA THR A 33 -7.84 14.53 -21.58
C THR A 33 -7.26 14.88 -22.95
N GLU A 34 -5.98 15.29 -23.00
CA GLU A 34 -5.27 15.58 -24.23
C GLU A 34 -5.18 14.35 -25.13
N ARG A 35 -4.83 13.18 -24.58
CA ARG A 35 -4.83 11.90 -25.32
C ARG A 35 -6.21 11.59 -25.91
N LYS A 36 -7.27 11.75 -25.12
CA LYS A 36 -8.65 11.48 -25.58
C LYS A 36 -9.07 12.43 -26.72
N ARG A 37 -8.70 13.71 -26.62
CA ARG A 37 -8.96 14.70 -27.70
C ARG A 37 -8.22 14.34 -28.97
N GLU A 38 -6.96 13.95 -28.88
CA GLU A 38 -6.14 13.56 -30.03
C GLU A 38 -6.68 12.26 -30.66
N GLU A 39 -7.07 11.27 -29.90
CA GLU A 39 -7.71 10.04 -30.39
C GLU A 39 -9.03 10.34 -31.11
N GLN A 40 -9.83 11.29 -30.63
CA GLN A 40 -11.05 11.71 -31.29
C GLN A 40 -10.74 12.45 -32.58
N ALA A 41 -9.79 13.38 -32.59
CA ALA A 41 -9.37 14.11 -33.79
C ALA A 41 -8.87 13.16 -34.90
N ILE A 42 -8.13 12.11 -34.52
CA ILE A 42 -7.68 11.06 -35.45
C ILE A 42 -8.87 10.32 -36.06
N ARG A 43 -9.88 9.96 -35.26
CA ARG A 43 -11.11 9.30 -35.77
C ARG A 43 -11.86 10.17 -36.72
N ASP A 44 -12.12 11.42 -36.35
CA ASP A 44 -12.85 12.38 -37.19
C ASP A 44 -12.13 12.65 -38.52
N GLN A 45 -10.79 12.69 -38.47
CA GLN A 45 -9.99 12.88 -39.67
C GLN A 45 -10.04 11.66 -40.58
N ARG A 46 -9.96 10.43 -40.04
CA ARG A 46 -10.14 9.20 -40.84
C ARG A 46 -11.49 9.15 -41.51
N GLU A 47 -12.58 9.45 -40.83
CA GLU A 47 -13.91 9.53 -41.42
C GLU A 47 -13.99 10.55 -42.56
N ARG A 48 -13.36 11.73 -42.36
CA ARG A 48 -13.32 12.76 -43.44
C ARG A 48 -12.54 12.30 -44.67
N LEU A 49 -11.41 11.59 -44.46
CA LEU A 49 -10.61 11.03 -45.53
C LEU A 49 -11.37 9.93 -46.29
N GLU A 50 -12.06 9.04 -45.62
CA GLU A 50 -12.90 8.00 -46.20
C GLU A 50 -14.05 8.60 -47.03
N LYS A 51 -14.76 9.59 -46.46
CA LYS A 51 -15.84 10.32 -47.18
C LYS A 51 -15.31 11.08 -48.40
N ARG A 52 -14.10 11.65 -48.33
CA ARG A 52 -13.46 12.30 -49.50
C ARG A 52 -13.00 11.27 -50.54
N GLY A 53 -12.42 10.16 -50.12
CA GLY A 53 -12.01 9.06 -51.01
C GLY A 53 -13.18 8.48 -51.78
N SER A 54 -14.31 8.22 -51.13
CA SER A 54 -15.52 7.69 -51.76
C SER A 54 -16.15 8.68 -52.76
N ARG A 55 -16.17 9.99 -52.40
CA ARG A 55 -16.64 11.06 -53.33
C ARG A 55 -15.70 11.24 -54.51
N GLY A 56 -14.38 11.22 -54.30
CA GLY A 56 -13.38 11.36 -55.37
C GLY A 56 -13.41 10.17 -56.36
N THR A 57 -13.65 8.95 -55.90
CA THR A 57 -13.84 7.78 -56.78
C THR A 57 -15.13 7.86 -57.61
N ARG A 58 -16.21 8.44 -57.07
CA ARG A 58 -17.47 8.62 -57.77
C ARG A 58 -17.37 9.71 -58.86
N GLN A 59 -16.77 10.86 -58.52
CA GLN A 59 -16.55 11.96 -59.49
C GLN A 59 -15.52 11.61 -60.55
N GLY A 60 -14.47 10.84 -60.24
CA GLY A 60 -13.49 10.37 -61.22
C GLY A 60 -14.02 9.35 -62.21
N LYS A 61 -15.11 8.62 -61.90
CA LYS A 61 -15.81 7.76 -62.83
C LYS A 61 -16.75 8.54 -63.76
N GLU A 62 -17.28 9.67 -63.34
CA GLU A 62 -18.20 10.51 -64.09
C GLU A 62 -17.47 11.55 -65.02
N ALA A 63 -16.27 11.95 -64.64
CA ALA A 63 -15.43 12.84 -65.39
C ALA A 63 -14.44 12.05 -66.24
N ASN A 64 -14.57 12.16 -67.60
CA ASN A 64 -13.74 11.50 -68.63
C ASN A 64 -12.30 12.08 -68.65
N GLN A 65 -11.59 12.08 -67.50
CA GLN A 65 -10.23 12.62 -67.31
C GLN A 65 -9.15 11.61 -67.64
N ALA A 66 -8.03 12.07 -68.21
CA ALA A 66 -6.92 11.23 -68.57
C ALA A 66 -6.35 10.45 -67.35
N LYS A 67 -6.29 9.14 -67.41
CA LYS A 67 -5.87 8.17 -66.37
C LYS A 67 -4.54 8.54 -65.68
N ILE A 68 -3.62 9.22 -66.40
CA ILE A 68 -2.30 9.65 -65.93
C ILE A 68 -2.40 10.81 -64.92
N LEU A 69 -3.32 11.77 -65.13
CA LEU A 69 -3.52 12.89 -64.20
C LEU A 69 -4.16 12.45 -62.88
N LEU A 70 -5.12 11.53 -62.93
CA LEU A 70 -5.73 10.89 -61.76
C LEU A 70 -4.72 10.08 -60.94
N GLY A 71 -3.79 9.35 -61.61
CA GLY A 71 -2.72 8.61 -60.94
C GLY A 71 -1.74 9.51 -60.18
N ARG A 72 -1.31 10.63 -60.75
CA ARG A 72 -0.44 11.62 -60.09
C ARG A 72 -1.11 12.33 -58.91
N GLN A 73 -2.37 12.65 -59.01
CA GLN A 73 -3.14 13.26 -57.91
C GLN A 73 -3.35 12.28 -56.76
N LYS A 74 -3.65 11.03 -57.07
CA LYS A 74 -3.79 9.92 -56.10
C LYS A 74 -2.46 9.66 -55.35
N GLY A 75 -1.34 9.58 -56.07
CA GLY A 75 -0.03 9.37 -55.43
C GLY A 75 0.39 10.54 -54.52
N ARG A 76 0.13 11.80 -54.86
CA ARG A 76 0.37 12.94 -53.95
C ARG A 76 -0.53 12.91 -52.72
N SER A 77 -1.79 12.53 -52.87
CA SER A 77 -2.75 12.41 -51.76
C SER A 77 -2.36 11.27 -50.82
N GLU A 78 -1.92 10.13 -51.35
CA GLU A 78 -1.47 8.97 -50.56
C GLU A 78 -0.15 9.27 -49.81
N ALA A 79 0.81 9.95 -50.43
CA ALA A 79 2.05 10.34 -49.79
C ALA A 79 1.82 11.35 -48.63
N SER A 80 0.91 12.32 -48.84
CA SER A 80 0.52 13.28 -47.82
C SER A 80 -0.23 12.60 -46.64
N ALA A 81 -1.15 11.70 -46.93
CA ALA A 81 -1.89 10.90 -45.94
C ALA A 81 -0.94 9.99 -45.14
N GLY A 82 0.04 9.35 -45.80
CA GLY A 82 1.05 8.54 -45.16
C GLY A 82 1.93 9.32 -44.19
N LYS A 83 2.37 10.53 -44.58
CA LYS A 83 3.16 11.41 -43.70
C LYS A 83 2.36 11.85 -42.45
N GLN A 84 1.11 12.18 -42.65
CA GLN A 84 0.19 12.59 -41.58
C GLN A 84 -0.13 11.45 -40.63
N LEU A 85 -0.35 10.23 -41.14
CA LEU A 85 -0.57 9.03 -40.32
C LEU A 85 0.65 8.68 -39.46
N LYS A 86 1.86 8.83 -40.04
CA LYS A 86 3.11 8.61 -39.28
C LYS A 86 3.28 9.61 -38.14
N GLN A 87 2.96 10.90 -38.38
CA GLN A 87 3.02 11.94 -37.38
C GLN A 87 2.00 11.71 -36.26
N GLN A 88 0.76 11.33 -36.61
CA GLN A 88 -0.28 11.00 -35.63
C GLN A 88 0.11 9.76 -34.75
N THR A 89 0.68 8.73 -35.35
CA THR A 89 1.15 7.55 -34.65
C THR A 89 2.25 7.92 -33.66
N GLN A 90 3.18 8.77 -34.02
CA GLN A 90 4.24 9.28 -33.15
C GLN A 90 3.70 10.11 -32.00
N THR A 91 2.76 11.02 -32.24
CA THR A 91 2.12 11.86 -31.22
C THR A 91 1.36 10.98 -30.21
N ARG A 92 0.59 9.99 -30.69
CA ARG A 92 -0.13 9.04 -29.87
C ARG A 92 0.82 8.22 -28.98
N ALA A 93 1.91 7.71 -29.54
CA ALA A 93 2.92 6.95 -28.79
C ALA A 93 3.55 7.82 -27.69
N ARG A 94 3.91 9.08 -28.02
CA ARG A 94 4.46 10.04 -27.05
C ARG A 94 3.49 10.34 -25.91
N LEU A 95 2.24 10.64 -26.20
CA LEU A 95 1.21 10.92 -25.20
C LEU A 95 0.94 9.68 -24.32
N SER A 96 0.90 8.49 -24.91
CA SER A 96 0.75 7.25 -24.17
C SER A 96 1.91 7.01 -23.19
N GLN A 97 3.14 7.29 -23.62
CA GLN A 97 4.33 7.19 -22.77
C GLN A 97 4.31 8.23 -21.65
N GLN A 98 3.89 9.47 -21.94
CA GLN A 98 3.76 10.53 -20.92
C GLN A 98 2.69 10.20 -19.88
N VAL A 99 1.53 9.68 -20.31
CA VAL A 99 0.49 9.18 -19.38
C VAL A 99 1.04 8.07 -18.49
N GLN A 100 1.75 7.11 -19.07
CA GLN A 100 2.34 6.00 -18.30
C GLN A 100 3.38 6.49 -17.29
N GLN A 101 4.23 7.44 -17.65
CA GLN A 101 5.20 8.05 -16.73
C GLN A 101 4.52 8.84 -15.61
N ALA A 102 3.51 9.65 -15.93
CA ALA A 102 2.75 10.40 -14.94
C ALA A 102 1.99 9.48 -13.98
N THR A 103 1.43 8.37 -14.49
CA THR A 103 0.78 7.34 -13.65
C THR A 103 1.77 6.74 -12.66
N LYS A 104 2.96 6.33 -13.11
CA LYS A 104 4.01 5.79 -12.23
C LYS A 104 4.45 6.77 -11.14
N GLN A 105 4.49 8.07 -11.45
CA GLN A 105 4.83 9.09 -10.45
C GLN A 105 3.77 9.22 -9.36
N ILE A 106 2.50 9.07 -9.70
CA ILE A 106 1.38 9.14 -8.75
C ILE A 106 1.29 7.84 -7.94
N GLU A 107 1.43 6.67 -8.57
CA GLU A 107 1.43 5.38 -7.89
C GLU A 107 2.54 5.30 -6.81
N ALA A 108 3.69 5.92 -7.05
CA ALA A 108 4.77 6.02 -6.07
C ALA A 108 4.46 6.94 -4.89
N SER A 109 3.42 7.77 -4.95
CA SER A 109 3.10 8.80 -3.94
C SER A 109 1.68 8.69 -3.37
N THR A 110 0.87 7.75 -3.85
CA THR A 110 -0.51 7.60 -3.36
C THR A 110 -0.51 6.80 -2.06
N PRO A 111 -1.10 7.31 -0.96
CA PRO A 111 -1.34 6.51 0.23
C PRO A 111 -2.23 5.32 -0.16
N VAL A 112 -1.84 4.14 0.29
CA VAL A 112 -2.60 2.91 0.05
C VAL A 112 -3.94 3.04 0.75
N VAL A 113 -5.00 3.27 -0.01
CA VAL A 113 -6.37 3.26 0.52
C VAL A 113 -6.80 1.80 0.60
N MET A 114 -6.73 1.22 1.79
CA MET A 114 -7.26 -0.11 2.05
C MET A 114 -8.78 -0.05 2.08
N HIS A 115 -9.43 -0.33 0.97
CA HIS A 115 -10.87 -0.51 0.93
C HIS A 115 -11.21 -1.84 1.60
N SER A 116 -12.02 -1.78 2.65
CA SER A 116 -12.52 -2.93 3.42
C SER A 116 -11.46 -3.65 4.28
N ILE A 117 -10.96 -2.99 5.31
CA ILE A 117 -10.47 -3.74 6.46
C ILE A 117 -11.69 -4.48 7.01
N SER A 118 -11.60 -5.81 7.04
CA SER A 118 -12.67 -6.68 7.52
C SER A 118 -13.26 -6.09 8.79
N THR A 119 -14.55 -5.83 8.80
CA THR A 119 -15.26 -5.52 10.04
C THR A 119 -15.12 -6.76 10.91
N PHE A 120 -14.29 -6.67 11.94
CA PHE A 120 -14.27 -7.71 12.95
C PHE A 120 -15.68 -7.86 13.50
N GLY A 121 -16.16 -9.08 13.70
CA GLY A 121 -17.32 -9.30 14.56
C GLY A 121 -17.08 -8.65 15.92
N ALA A 122 -18.02 -8.72 16.83
CA ALA A 122 -17.86 -8.16 18.16
C ALA A 122 -16.52 -8.61 18.77
N LEU A 123 -15.63 -7.67 19.06
CA LEU A 123 -14.36 -7.96 19.72
C LEU A 123 -14.64 -8.52 21.10
N PRO A 124 -13.89 -9.52 21.59
CA PRO A 124 -14.00 -9.98 22.97
C PRO A 124 -13.78 -8.79 23.91
N GLN A 125 -14.59 -8.67 24.96
CA GLN A 125 -14.38 -7.64 25.97
C GLN A 125 -12.98 -7.73 26.57
N ASN A 126 -12.51 -8.95 26.82
CA ASN A 126 -11.17 -9.26 27.27
C ASN A 126 -10.43 -10.01 26.15
N VAL A 127 -9.41 -9.38 25.58
CA VAL A 127 -8.60 -9.89 24.46
C VAL A 127 -7.43 -10.71 24.96
N ALA A 128 -6.76 -10.22 26.00
CA ALA A 128 -5.63 -10.93 26.62
C ALA A 128 -5.54 -10.61 28.11
N THR A 129 -5.15 -11.59 28.91
CA THR A 129 -4.89 -11.44 30.35
C THR A 129 -3.57 -12.11 30.71
N LEU A 130 -2.73 -11.38 31.42
CA LEU A 130 -1.55 -11.86 32.11
C LEU A 130 -1.79 -11.78 33.62
N THR A 131 -1.68 -12.89 34.35
CA THR A 131 -1.85 -12.92 35.80
C THR A 131 -0.57 -13.46 36.44
N ASP A 132 0.07 -12.61 37.25
CA ASP A 132 1.35 -12.93 37.92
C ASP A 132 2.38 -13.52 36.93
N ALA A 133 2.32 -13.06 35.68
CA ALA A 133 3.14 -13.57 34.60
C ALA A 133 4.61 -13.18 34.82
N VAL A 134 5.49 -14.15 34.72
CA VAL A 134 6.95 -13.97 34.82
C VAL A 134 7.55 -14.11 33.43
N LEU A 135 8.01 -12.99 32.88
CA LEU A 135 8.65 -12.94 31.57
C LEU A 135 10.07 -13.58 31.65
N PRO A 136 10.42 -14.48 30.72
CA PRO A 136 11.77 -15.03 30.64
C PRO A 136 12.77 -13.95 30.18
N PHE A 137 14.01 -14.06 30.62
CA PHE A 137 15.14 -13.21 30.20
C PHE A 137 14.98 -11.71 30.50
N VAL A 138 14.02 -11.33 31.32
CA VAL A 138 13.77 -9.95 31.71
C VAL A 138 14.29 -9.72 33.12
N PRO A 139 15.06 -8.65 33.40
CA PRO A 139 15.56 -8.35 34.72
C PRO A 139 14.44 -7.88 35.65
N ALA A 140 14.63 -8.08 36.97
CA ALA A 140 13.79 -7.43 37.96
C ALA A 140 13.99 -5.90 37.92
N PRO A 141 12.95 -5.06 38.16
CA PRO A 141 11.58 -5.42 38.58
C PRO A 141 10.61 -5.73 37.45
N LEU A 142 11.00 -5.53 36.18
CA LEU A 142 10.14 -5.67 35.00
C LEU A 142 9.79 -7.11 34.63
N ARG A 143 10.38 -8.08 35.36
CA ARG A 143 10.15 -9.50 35.10
C ARG A 143 8.72 -9.95 35.37
N LYS A 144 8.03 -9.33 36.33
CA LYS A 144 6.64 -9.68 36.70
C LYS A 144 5.68 -8.67 36.10
N ILE A 145 4.58 -9.19 35.56
CA ILE A 145 3.52 -8.33 34.99
C ILE A 145 2.14 -8.98 35.23
N THR A 146 1.19 -8.16 35.66
CA THR A 146 -0.24 -8.47 35.62
C THR A 146 -0.91 -7.41 34.75
N LEU A 147 -1.57 -7.83 33.67
CA LEU A 147 -2.11 -6.92 32.66
C LEU A 147 -3.38 -7.52 32.05
N THR A 148 -4.42 -6.70 31.93
CA THR A 148 -5.64 -7.06 31.18
C THR A 148 -5.77 -6.11 30.00
N ILE A 149 -5.95 -6.67 28.81
CA ILE A 149 -6.12 -5.96 27.55
C ILE A 149 -7.54 -6.18 27.05
N ASN A 150 -8.27 -5.10 26.87
CA ASN A 150 -9.66 -5.13 26.39
C ASN A 150 -9.76 -4.88 24.87
N GLY A 151 -10.87 -5.32 24.31
CA GLY A 151 -11.14 -5.13 22.87
C GLY A 151 -11.12 -3.66 22.46
N GLY A 152 -10.50 -3.38 21.33
CA GLY A 152 -10.39 -2.02 20.77
C GLY A 152 -9.36 -1.11 21.44
N GLN A 153 -8.65 -1.56 22.47
CA GLN A 153 -7.55 -0.78 23.05
C GLN A 153 -6.37 -0.67 22.06
N ARG A 154 -5.78 0.52 22.01
CA ARG A 154 -4.61 0.85 21.19
C ARG A 154 -3.48 1.28 22.13
N ILE A 155 -2.53 0.38 22.36
CA ILE A 155 -1.56 0.46 23.45
C ILE A 155 -0.17 0.74 22.88
N GLY A 156 0.42 1.86 23.29
CA GLY A 156 1.84 2.13 23.06
C GLY A 156 2.69 1.55 24.21
N VAL A 157 3.75 0.83 23.86
CA VAL A 157 4.67 0.25 24.85
C VAL A 157 6.00 0.98 24.79
N VAL A 158 6.39 1.63 25.87
CA VAL A 158 7.61 2.44 25.94
C VAL A 158 8.49 2.04 27.13
N GLY A 159 9.79 2.25 26.99
CA GLY A 159 10.77 1.92 28.01
C GLY A 159 12.17 1.76 27.44
N GLU A 160 13.17 1.63 28.30
CA GLU A 160 14.56 1.47 27.91
C GLU A 160 14.80 0.21 27.06
N ASN A 161 15.92 0.19 26.32
CA ASN A 161 16.31 -1.00 25.57
C ASN A 161 16.65 -2.15 26.52
N GLY A 162 16.22 -3.38 26.15
CA GLY A 162 16.44 -4.56 26.98
C GLY A 162 15.49 -4.72 28.18
N CYS A 163 14.53 -3.81 28.39
CA CYS A 163 13.59 -3.89 29.51
C CYS A 163 12.51 -4.99 29.36
N GLY A 164 12.45 -5.68 28.20
CA GLY A 164 11.54 -6.81 28.00
C GLY A 164 10.32 -6.53 27.12
N LYS A 165 10.24 -5.40 26.41
CA LYS A 165 9.12 -5.05 25.53
C LYS A 165 8.84 -6.12 24.48
N SER A 166 9.85 -6.49 23.70
CA SER A 166 9.72 -7.56 22.68
C SER A 166 9.40 -8.92 23.28
N THR A 167 9.94 -9.22 24.48
CA THR A 167 9.64 -10.47 25.20
C THR A 167 8.17 -10.51 25.61
N LEU A 168 7.61 -9.40 26.08
CA LEU A 168 6.20 -9.28 26.42
C LEU A 168 5.31 -9.51 25.17
N LEU A 169 5.62 -8.85 24.05
CA LEU A 169 4.86 -9.04 22.82
C LEU A 169 4.93 -10.49 22.33
N LYS A 170 6.12 -11.09 22.35
CA LYS A 170 6.31 -12.50 21.97
C LYS A 170 5.58 -13.46 22.90
N ALA A 171 5.52 -13.18 24.19
CA ALA A 171 4.75 -13.97 25.14
C ALA A 171 3.25 -13.88 24.85
N LEU A 172 2.72 -12.68 24.59
CA LEU A 172 1.33 -12.47 24.16
C LEU A 172 1.02 -13.14 22.82
N ALA A 173 1.98 -13.17 21.89
CA ALA A 173 1.85 -13.89 20.62
C ALA A 173 1.95 -15.42 20.74
N GLY A 174 2.26 -15.94 21.93
CA GLY A 174 2.50 -17.38 22.15
C GLY A 174 3.82 -17.91 21.58
N LEU A 175 4.73 -17.02 21.16
CA LEU A 175 6.03 -17.37 20.56
C LEU A 175 7.09 -17.70 21.61
N VAL A 176 6.92 -17.18 22.82
CA VAL A 176 7.84 -17.41 23.95
C VAL A 176 7.01 -17.82 25.17
N PRO A 177 7.29 -18.97 25.82
CA PRO A 177 6.56 -19.37 27.00
C PRO A 177 6.91 -18.48 28.20
N LEU A 178 5.96 -18.27 29.11
CA LEU A 178 6.21 -17.62 30.38
C LEU A 178 7.09 -18.51 31.26
N ALA A 179 7.92 -17.92 32.12
CA ALA A 179 8.68 -18.64 33.11
C ALA A 179 7.79 -19.15 34.25
N SER A 180 6.73 -18.41 34.61
CA SER A 180 5.64 -18.80 35.49
C SER A 180 4.47 -17.84 35.38
N GLY A 181 3.37 -18.10 36.08
CA GLY A 181 2.14 -17.35 36.00
C GLY A 181 1.23 -17.88 34.89
N HIS A 182 0.19 -17.10 34.57
CA HIS A 182 -0.82 -17.52 33.62
C HIS A 182 -1.00 -16.47 32.53
N HIS A 183 -1.20 -16.90 31.27
CA HIS A 183 -1.67 -16.02 30.20
C HIS A 183 -2.82 -16.68 29.46
N GLU A 184 -3.79 -15.88 29.14
CA GLU A 184 -4.93 -16.26 28.29
C GLU A 184 -5.08 -15.23 27.19
N VAL A 185 -5.12 -15.68 25.93
CA VAL A 185 -5.37 -14.84 24.75
C VAL A 185 -6.57 -15.40 24.00
N ARG A 186 -7.65 -14.62 23.96
CA ARG A 186 -8.94 -15.00 23.37
C ARG A 186 -9.13 -14.49 21.96
N ALA A 187 -8.26 -13.62 21.50
CA ALA A 187 -8.31 -13.04 20.17
C ALA A 187 -7.30 -13.72 19.24
N LYS A 188 -7.64 -13.81 17.96
CA LYS A 188 -6.65 -14.20 16.96
C LYS A 188 -5.58 -13.11 16.86
N THR A 189 -4.35 -13.50 17.14
CA THR A 189 -3.21 -12.59 17.25
C THR A 189 -2.31 -12.69 16.03
N ALA A 190 -1.85 -11.55 15.54
CA ALA A 190 -0.74 -11.46 14.58
C ALA A 190 0.42 -10.68 15.21
N TYR A 191 1.63 -11.19 15.04
CA TYR A 191 2.86 -10.55 15.48
C TYR A 191 3.67 -10.10 14.27
N LEU A 192 3.97 -8.83 14.22
CA LEU A 192 4.75 -8.21 13.18
C LEU A 192 6.05 -7.67 13.78
N ASP A 193 7.13 -8.35 13.50
CA ASP A 193 8.46 -7.93 13.92
C ASP A 193 9.15 -7.10 12.82
N GLN A 194 10.28 -6.53 13.17
CA GLN A 194 11.13 -5.74 12.26
C GLN A 194 11.56 -6.51 11.01
N GLN A 195 11.65 -7.85 11.08
CA GLN A 195 12.08 -8.70 9.95
C GLN A 195 10.91 -9.21 9.12
N LEU A 196 9.67 -8.88 9.50
CA LEU A 196 8.45 -9.39 8.87
C LEU A 196 8.44 -10.91 8.78
N SER A 197 8.80 -11.59 9.88
CA SER A 197 8.95 -13.06 9.95
C SER A 197 7.64 -13.83 9.70
N ILE A 198 6.51 -13.13 9.66
CA ILE A 198 5.23 -13.67 9.20
C ILE A 198 5.27 -14.11 7.72
N LEU A 199 6.19 -13.55 6.93
CA LEU A 199 6.36 -13.86 5.52
C LEU A 199 7.34 -15.01 5.31
N ASP A 200 6.93 -16.03 4.57
CA ASP A 200 7.85 -16.99 3.97
C ASP A 200 8.57 -16.33 2.78
N ARG A 201 9.86 -16.09 2.94
CA ARG A 201 10.68 -15.39 1.93
C ARG A 201 10.86 -16.16 0.63
N GLN A 202 10.62 -17.48 0.64
CA GLN A 202 10.77 -18.34 -0.55
C GLN A 202 9.50 -18.40 -1.39
N LYS A 203 8.34 -18.13 -0.78
CA LYS A 203 7.04 -18.16 -1.46
C LYS A 203 6.64 -16.78 -1.97
N THR A 204 5.78 -16.76 -2.97
CA THR A 204 5.13 -15.54 -3.45
C THR A 204 4.06 -15.06 -2.45
N VAL A 205 3.70 -13.78 -2.51
CA VAL A 205 2.60 -13.24 -1.69
C VAL A 205 1.29 -13.97 -1.98
N LEU A 206 1.03 -14.25 -3.24
CA LEU A 206 -0.20 -14.91 -3.67
C LEU A 206 -0.30 -16.36 -3.14
N GLU A 207 0.77 -17.15 -3.22
CA GLU A 207 0.80 -18.51 -2.66
C GLU A 207 0.48 -18.51 -1.17
N GLN A 208 1.08 -17.57 -0.43
CA GLN A 208 0.84 -17.45 1.01
C GLN A 208 -0.59 -17.00 1.32
N LEU A 209 -1.13 -16.07 0.53
CA LEU A 209 -2.51 -15.62 0.68
C LEU A 209 -3.52 -16.73 0.37
N LEU A 210 -3.30 -17.48 -0.69
CA LEU A 210 -4.15 -18.65 -1.03
C LEU A 210 -4.12 -19.74 0.05
N ALA A 211 -3.02 -19.86 0.78
CA ALA A 211 -2.91 -20.79 1.91
C ALA A 211 -3.71 -20.37 3.16
N VAL A 212 -3.92 -19.06 3.36
CA VAL A 212 -4.63 -18.52 4.54
C VAL A 212 -6.02 -18.01 4.22
N ASN A 213 -6.39 -17.93 2.94
CA ASN A 213 -7.72 -17.54 2.48
C ASN A 213 -8.25 -18.57 1.49
N THR A 214 -9.28 -19.32 1.91
CA THR A 214 -9.96 -20.34 1.13
C THR A 214 -11.28 -19.84 0.53
N GLN A 215 -11.76 -18.67 0.95
CA GLN A 215 -13.07 -18.13 0.57
C GLN A 215 -12.99 -17.25 -0.69
N MET A 216 -11.89 -16.54 -0.89
CA MET A 216 -11.70 -15.67 -2.05
C MET A 216 -10.99 -16.41 -3.17
N GLY A 217 -11.49 -16.25 -4.39
CA GLY A 217 -10.80 -16.75 -5.57
C GLY A 217 -9.51 -15.97 -5.88
N GLU A 218 -8.58 -16.60 -6.59
CA GLU A 218 -7.29 -16.02 -6.95
C GLU A 218 -7.41 -14.62 -7.59
N SER A 219 -8.37 -14.44 -8.50
CA SER A 219 -8.59 -13.15 -9.17
C SER A 219 -8.98 -12.03 -8.20
N GLN A 220 -9.77 -12.36 -7.18
CA GLN A 220 -10.14 -11.39 -6.13
C GLN A 220 -8.94 -11.04 -5.26
N LEU A 221 -8.14 -12.03 -4.85
CA LEU A 221 -6.93 -11.79 -4.06
C LEU A 221 -5.91 -10.94 -4.83
N ARG A 222 -5.73 -11.19 -6.13
CA ARG A 222 -4.89 -10.35 -7.00
C ARG A 222 -5.38 -8.91 -7.06
N MET A 223 -6.69 -8.70 -7.12
CA MET A 223 -7.29 -7.36 -7.12
C MET A 223 -7.04 -6.65 -5.77
N GLN A 224 -7.18 -7.35 -4.64
CA GLN A 224 -6.89 -6.80 -3.32
C GLN A 224 -5.40 -6.42 -3.18
N LEU A 225 -4.50 -7.28 -3.65
CA LEU A 225 -3.06 -7.01 -3.66
C LEU A 225 -2.70 -5.78 -4.53
N ALA A 226 -3.35 -5.65 -5.69
CA ALA A 226 -3.17 -4.49 -6.56
C ALA A 226 -3.63 -3.17 -5.88
N GLN A 227 -4.71 -3.20 -5.08
CA GLN A 227 -5.16 -2.05 -4.28
C GLN A 227 -4.14 -1.65 -3.20
N LEU A 228 -3.37 -2.61 -2.68
CA LEU A 228 -2.24 -2.36 -1.78
C LEU A 228 -0.98 -1.87 -2.53
N GLY A 229 -1.05 -1.71 -3.85
CA GLY A 229 0.08 -1.32 -4.69
C GLY A 229 1.09 -2.43 -4.91
N LEU A 230 0.65 -3.70 -4.82
CA LEU A 230 1.40 -4.87 -5.25
C LEU A 230 0.86 -5.30 -6.62
N ASP A 231 1.50 -4.85 -7.69
CA ASP A 231 1.09 -5.15 -9.05
C ASP A 231 1.33 -6.63 -9.44
N VAL A 232 0.85 -7.02 -10.62
CA VAL A 232 0.96 -8.40 -11.12
C VAL A 232 2.42 -8.89 -11.15
N SER A 233 3.38 -8.02 -11.42
CA SER A 233 4.79 -8.37 -11.48
C SER A 233 5.36 -8.67 -10.08
N ARG A 234 4.91 -7.94 -9.06
CA ARG A 234 5.33 -8.10 -7.66
C ARG A 234 4.69 -9.29 -6.98
N VAL A 235 3.43 -9.55 -7.29
CA VAL A 235 2.67 -10.69 -6.74
C VAL A 235 3.25 -12.05 -7.16
N SER A 236 3.97 -12.08 -8.30
CA SER A 236 4.49 -13.31 -8.91
C SER A 236 5.95 -13.63 -8.54
N ILE A 237 6.62 -12.79 -7.77
CA ILE A 237 7.98 -13.04 -7.28
C ILE A 237 7.97 -13.43 -5.80
N SER A 238 9.03 -14.17 -5.37
CA SER A 238 9.16 -14.55 -3.96
C SER A 238 9.29 -13.32 -3.06
N CYS A 239 8.71 -13.40 -1.85
CA CYS A 239 8.70 -12.29 -0.90
C CYS A 239 10.10 -11.81 -0.53
N GLY A 240 11.11 -12.67 -0.57
CA GLY A 240 12.50 -12.28 -0.32
C GLY A 240 13.10 -11.31 -1.35
N ASN A 241 12.51 -11.23 -2.55
CA ASN A 241 12.94 -10.33 -3.63
C ASN A 241 12.13 -9.02 -3.70
N LEU A 242 11.17 -8.84 -2.81
CA LEU A 242 10.41 -7.60 -2.66
C LEU A 242 11.23 -6.56 -1.90
N SER A 243 11.00 -5.28 -2.19
CA SER A 243 11.50 -4.18 -1.35
C SER A 243 10.90 -4.23 0.06
N GLY A 244 11.54 -3.61 1.05
CA GLY A 244 11.04 -3.59 2.43
C GLY A 244 9.59 -3.09 2.54
N GLY A 245 9.23 -2.05 1.79
CA GLY A 245 7.87 -1.55 1.74
C GLY A 245 6.87 -2.49 1.07
N GLU A 246 7.29 -3.21 0.02
CA GLU A 246 6.46 -4.24 -0.60
C GLU A 246 6.29 -5.47 0.32
N GLN A 247 7.32 -5.85 1.06
CA GLN A 247 7.24 -6.89 2.09
C GLN A 247 6.28 -6.49 3.21
N LEU A 248 6.32 -5.24 3.68
CA LEU A 248 5.37 -4.73 4.65
C LEU A 248 3.92 -4.86 4.13
N LYS A 249 3.66 -4.40 2.90
CA LYS A 249 2.33 -4.51 2.27
C LYS A 249 1.87 -5.96 2.15
N ALA A 250 2.78 -6.87 1.82
CA ALA A 250 2.52 -8.30 1.76
C ALA A 250 2.15 -8.87 3.14
N ALA A 251 2.89 -8.51 4.19
CA ALA A 251 2.61 -8.92 5.56
C ALA A 251 1.24 -8.40 6.04
N LEU A 252 0.93 -7.14 5.77
CA LEU A 252 -0.37 -6.56 6.09
C LEU A 252 -1.51 -7.26 5.33
N ALA A 253 -1.29 -7.62 4.06
CA ALA A 253 -2.25 -8.37 3.27
C ALA A 253 -2.57 -9.73 3.90
N LEU A 254 -1.56 -10.48 4.36
CA LEU A 254 -1.77 -11.76 5.04
C LEU A 254 -2.57 -11.62 6.34
N ILE A 255 -2.38 -10.53 7.08
CA ILE A 255 -3.10 -10.26 8.32
C ILE A 255 -4.58 -9.95 8.05
N ILE A 256 -4.87 -9.17 7.00
CA ILE A 256 -6.23 -8.67 6.72
C ILE A 256 -7.06 -9.68 5.95
N TYR A 257 -6.46 -10.28 4.91
CA TYR A 257 -7.21 -11.11 3.95
C TYR A 257 -7.20 -12.59 4.30
N ALA A 258 -6.74 -12.99 5.50
CA ALA A 258 -6.96 -14.35 6.00
C ALA A 258 -8.45 -14.63 6.21
N ASP A 259 -8.90 -15.88 6.08
CA ASP A 259 -10.29 -16.30 6.37
C ASP A 259 -10.76 -15.88 7.77
N SER A 260 -9.83 -15.81 8.70
CA SER A 260 -10.04 -15.27 10.04
C SER A 260 -8.97 -14.22 10.31
N PRO A 261 -9.25 -12.93 10.02
CA PRO A 261 -8.30 -11.86 10.24
C PRO A 261 -7.90 -11.73 11.71
N ALA A 262 -6.64 -11.32 11.95
CA ALA A 262 -6.18 -11.10 13.32
C ALA A 262 -6.89 -9.89 13.92
N SER A 263 -7.54 -10.09 15.07
CA SER A 263 -8.23 -9.03 15.82
C SER A 263 -7.38 -8.44 16.95
N PHE A 264 -6.20 -9.01 17.19
CA PHE A 264 -5.17 -8.46 18.08
C PHE A 264 -3.84 -8.38 17.34
N LEU A 265 -3.35 -7.18 17.10
CA LEU A 265 -2.12 -6.91 16.36
C LEU A 265 -1.02 -6.46 17.32
N LEU A 266 0.10 -7.17 17.28
CA LEU A 266 1.30 -6.91 18.06
C LEU A 266 2.40 -6.45 17.11
N LEU A 267 2.91 -5.23 17.30
CA LEU A 267 3.95 -4.63 16.47
C LEU A 267 5.21 -4.36 17.28
N ASP A 268 6.32 -4.92 16.85
CA ASP A 268 7.62 -4.78 17.51
C ASP A 268 8.58 -3.98 16.63
N GLU A 269 8.76 -2.69 16.97
CA GLU A 269 9.58 -1.71 16.23
C GLU A 269 9.26 -1.65 14.73
N PRO A 270 8.00 -1.52 14.33
CA PRO A 270 7.60 -1.65 12.94
C PRO A 270 8.05 -0.50 12.04
N SER A 271 8.41 0.67 12.61
CA SER A 271 8.91 1.84 11.89
C SER A 271 10.38 1.73 11.49
N ASN A 272 11.15 0.83 12.14
CA ASN A 272 12.58 0.69 11.87
C ASN A 272 12.84 0.21 10.44
N HIS A 273 13.78 0.87 9.76
CA HIS A 273 14.20 0.58 8.39
C HIS A 273 13.13 0.76 7.30
N LEU A 274 11.97 1.32 7.62
CA LEU A 274 10.99 1.70 6.61
C LEU A 274 11.40 3.04 5.97
N ASP A 275 11.24 3.12 4.66
CA ASP A 275 11.24 4.40 3.97
C ASP A 275 9.94 5.17 4.30
N LEU A 276 9.96 6.47 4.10
CA LEU A 276 8.84 7.33 4.48
C LEU A 276 7.49 6.95 3.81
N PRO A 277 7.43 6.54 2.52
CA PRO A 277 6.19 6.05 1.91
C PRO A 277 5.66 4.78 2.58
N SER A 278 6.54 3.86 3.00
CA SER A 278 6.15 2.64 3.70
C SER A 278 5.64 2.93 5.11
N LEU A 279 6.28 3.88 5.81
CA LEU A 279 5.83 4.34 7.12
C LEU A 279 4.43 4.95 7.04
N GLN A 280 4.17 5.84 6.07
CA GLN A 280 2.85 6.42 5.83
C GLN A 280 1.79 5.36 5.48
N THR A 281 2.18 4.32 4.74
CA THR A 281 1.30 3.17 4.46
C THR A 281 0.93 2.44 5.75
N LEU A 282 1.90 2.20 6.62
CA LEU A 282 1.68 1.56 7.92
C LEU A 282 0.78 2.40 8.83
N GLU A 283 1.06 3.71 8.95
CA GLU A 283 0.24 4.66 9.72
C GLU A 283 -1.22 4.67 9.23
N SER A 284 -1.41 4.78 7.91
CA SER A 284 -2.74 4.75 7.29
C SER A 284 -3.47 3.44 7.57
N PHE A 285 -2.76 2.31 7.50
CA PHE A 285 -3.30 1.01 7.84
C PHE A 285 -3.73 0.94 9.31
N LEU A 286 -2.83 1.32 10.22
CA LEU A 286 -3.10 1.24 11.65
C LEU A 286 -4.27 2.12 12.06
N ASN A 287 -4.43 3.32 11.47
CA ASN A 287 -5.56 4.20 11.76
C ASN A 287 -6.91 3.66 11.25
N GLN A 288 -6.90 2.81 10.22
CA GLN A 288 -8.10 2.14 9.72
C GLN A 288 -8.38 0.80 10.43
N TYR A 289 -7.38 0.24 11.11
CA TYR A 289 -7.50 -1.04 11.81
C TYR A 289 -8.36 -0.90 13.05
N GLN A 290 -9.47 -1.64 13.09
CA GLN A 290 -10.48 -1.58 14.17
C GLN A 290 -10.28 -2.62 15.27
N GLY A 291 -9.27 -3.47 15.17
CA GLY A 291 -8.92 -4.45 16.20
C GLY A 291 -8.14 -3.82 17.37
N THR A 292 -7.75 -4.68 18.30
CA THR A 292 -6.88 -4.32 19.42
C THR A 292 -5.44 -4.22 18.93
N LEU A 293 -4.72 -3.19 19.35
CA LEU A 293 -3.36 -2.90 18.91
C LEU A 293 -2.42 -2.75 20.09
N MET A 294 -1.24 -3.38 20.02
CA MET A 294 -0.13 -3.12 20.94
C MET A 294 1.14 -2.88 20.12
N VAL A 295 1.78 -1.73 20.32
CA VAL A 295 2.92 -1.29 19.52
C VAL A 295 4.09 -0.92 20.41
N VAL A 296 5.23 -1.51 20.17
CA VAL A 296 6.53 -1.07 20.67
C VAL A 296 7.18 -0.20 19.63
N SER A 297 7.52 1.03 19.94
CA SER A 297 8.33 1.90 19.10
C SER A 297 9.09 2.94 19.93
N HIS A 298 10.24 3.35 19.43
CA HIS A 298 11.01 4.48 19.93
C HIS A 298 10.75 5.76 19.12
N ASP A 299 9.96 5.68 18.06
CA ASP A 299 9.59 6.82 17.22
C ASP A 299 8.33 7.51 17.77
N GLU A 300 8.55 8.60 18.51
CA GLU A 300 7.46 9.39 19.12
C GLU A 300 6.54 10.00 18.05
N VAL A 301 7.07 10.36 16.87
CA VAL A 301 6.28 10.93 15.78
C VAL A 301 5.32 9.86 15.26
N PHE A 302 5.81 8.67 14.96
CA PHE A 302 4.99 7.53 14.55
C PHE A 302 3.91 7.21 15.58
N LEU A 303 4.27 7.11 16.87
CA LEU A 303 3.30 6.83 17.95
C LEU A 303 2.22 7.91 18.07
N SER A 304 2.55 9.18 17.78
CA SER A 304 1.58 10.27 17.79
C SER A 304 0.55 10.21 16.66
N GLN A 305 0.91 9.59 15.52
CA GLN A 305 0.08 9.50 14.31
C GLN A 305 -0.92 8.33 14.34
N ILE A 306 -0.75 7.35 15.22
CA ILE A 306 -1.53 6.09 15.24
C ILE A 306 -2.64 6.04 16.31
N GLU A 307 -3.15 7.16 16.76
CA GLU A 307 -4.32 7.29 17.64
C GLU A 307 -4.33 6.33 18.85
N LEU A 308 -3.23 6.28 19.62
CA LEU A 308 -3.12 5.45 20.81
C LEU A 308 -4.11 5.91 21.90
N THR A 309 -4.70 4.94 22.61
CA THR A 309 -5.63 5.15 23.73
C THR A 309 -5.00 4.92 25.10
N HIS A 310 -3.98 4.07 25.17
CA HIS A 310 -3.32 3.66 26.42
C HIS A 310 -1.81 3.58 26.25
N TRP A 311 -1.13 3.65 27.38
CA TRP A 311 0.30 3.47 27.46
C TRP A 311 0.67 2.38 28.46
N LEU A 312 1.62 1.54 28.09
CA LEU A 312 2.29 0.60 28.97
C LEU A 312 3.76 1.02 29.08
N VAL A 313 4.12 1.52 30.23
CA VAL A 313 5.46 2.07 30.50
C VAL A 313 6.27 1.09 31.32
N ALA A 314 7.44 0.72 30.82
CA ALA A 314 8.44 -0.04 31.57
C ALA A 314 9.25 0.94 32.45
N GLY A 315 8.80 1.15 33.67
CA GLY A 315 9.43 2.03 34.66
C GLY A 315 10.48 1.35 35.52
N LYS A 316 11.08 2.11 36.46
CA LYS A 316 12.10 1.59 37.37
C LYS A 316 11.54 0.59 38.40
N THR A 317 10.26 0.69 38.73
CA THR A 317 9.56 -0.11 39.75
C THR A 317 8.74 -1.25 39.17
N GLY A 318 8.50 -1.26 37.87
CA GLY A 318 7.68 -2.25 37.19
C GLY A 318 6.97 -1.68 35.96
N TRP A 319 5.97 -2.40 35.49
CA TRP A 319 5.11 -1.99 34.39
C TRP A 319 3.97 -1.12 34.91
N GLU A 320 3.77 0.03 34.28
CA GLU A 320 2.69 0.97 34.59
C GLU A 320 1.75 1.07 33.39
N PHE A 321 0.47 0.73 33.60
CA PHE A 321 -0.56 0.81 32.56
C PHE A 321 -1.50 1.98 32.86
N SER A 322 -1.63 2.90 31.92
CA SER A 322 -2.43 4.12 32.07
C SER A 322 -3.20 4.45 30.81
N SER A 323 -4.33 5.15 30.93
CA SER A 323 -5.03 5.71 29.80
C SER A 323 -4.32 6.98 29.29
N ARG A 324 -4.56 7.35 28.02
CA ARG A 324 -4.00 8.58 27.44
C ARG A 324 -4.51 9.84 28.16
N SER A 325 -5.72 9.78 28.72
CA SER A 325 -6.31 10.89 29.49
C SER A 325 -5.62 11.15 30.85
N ASP A 326 -4.82 10.19 31.33
CA ASP A 326 -4.16 10.26 32.64
C ASP A 326 -2.73 10.80 32.53
N ARG A 327 -2.32 11.22 31.36
CA ARG A 327 -1.04 11.88 31.05
C ARG A 327 -1.30 13.30 30.53
#